data_ec42bfce076fa982526dd438bb5f4b9e
#
_entry.id   ec42bfce076fa982526dd438bb5f4b9e
#
_cell.length_a   1.000
_cell.length_b   1.000
_cell.length_c   1.000
_cell.angle_alpha   90.00
_cell.angle_beta   90.00
_cell.angle_gamma   90.00
#
_symmetry.space_group_name_H-M   'P 1'
#
loop_
_entity.id
_entity.type
_entity.pdbx_description
1 polymer ?
#
loop_
_entity_poly.entity_id
_entity_poly.type
_entity_poly.pdbx_seq_one_letter_code
_entity_poly.pdbx_strand_id
1 'polypeptide(L)'
;MKIYRLKEAKTSQLKKLLKNGNITEEQFQIADEFFKKYSAFENEIDWNRGLKITWDDLKAVIYKERNSESKTRKRIRKGLEGFEEGKDYLVLEETDSYVAYQPFTWEASRMIASHYVEPSRNEEGEIEDANWCTAYQKDRDYWDDHNGIEAFIYICGESIPTKKVAVSISEEDYDANDTEFLYSTGNLNFNIWDFNDDNDTIEEDELLEVVPNLYDLIKKAYINWGNKYMENIISEFTLNPQTNRYDYEGNLYRDILKGFVSDDKEGFTINFGKVTGNFDCSIIGLKSLKGAPTEVGGYFSCYNNQLTSLKGAPHKVDGNFYCHNNQLTSLEGAPQEIGGDFSCYKNQLTSLEGAPQEVGGSFYCYENQLTSLRGAPQTVGYWFDCRSNQLISLKGAPIEVGGNFDCRWNPDLYSLEGIGEIRGYILKNF
;
A
#
# COMPACT_ATOMS: atom_id res chain seq x y z
N MET A 1 35.01 1.92 33.84
CA MET A 1 35.16 0.67 34.64
C MET A 1 34.30 0.64 35.93
N LYS A 2 34.09 1.70 36.70
CA LYS A 2 33.23 1.71 37.88
C LYS A 2 31.73 1.59 37.56
N ILE A 3 31.24 2.15 36.48
CA ILE A 3 29.81 2.13 36.08
C ILE A 3 29.42 0.71 35.57
N TYR A 4 30.29 0.04 34.82
CA TYR A 4 30.03 -1.33 34.36
C TYR A 4 29.91 -2.35 35.53
N ARG A 5 30.76 -2.24 36.55
CA ARG A 5 30.70 -3.11 37.74
C ARG A 5 29.44 -2.89 38.58
N LEU A 6 28.87 -1.69 38.60
CA LEU A 6 27.61 -1.39 39.30
C LEU A 6 26.40 -1.99 38.57
N LYS A 7 26.35 -1.95 37.22
CA LYS A 7 25.27 -2.56 36.44
C LYS A 7 25.21 -4.09 36.62
N GLU A 8 26.36 -4.77 36.56
CA GLU A 8 26.42 -6.22 36.82
C GLU A 8 25.99 -6.63 38.24
N ALA A 9 26.29 -5.80 39.25
CA ALA A 9 25.92 -6.07 40.64
C ALA A 9 24.39 -6.02 40.88
N LYS A 10 23.68 -5.12 40.19
CA LYS A 10 22.22 -4.90 40.38
C LYS A 10 21.37 -5.94 39.65
N THR A 11 21.70 -6.26 38.40
CA THR A 11 21.09 -7.40 37.69
C THR A 11 21.31 -8.71 38.45
N SER A 12 22.48 -8.86 39.09
CA SER A 12 22.76 -9.98 39.98
C SER A 12 21.83 -10.01 41.21
N GLN A 13 21.43 -8.86 41.74
CA GLN A 13 20.48 -8.79 42.86
C GLN A 13 19.05 -9.12 42.44
N LEU A 14 18.57 -8.61 41.32
CA LEU A 14 17.26 -9.00 40.76
C LEU A 14 17.16 -10.50 40.54
N LYS A 15 18.24 -11.10 39.96
CA LYS A 15 18.33 -12.56 39.79
C LYS A 15 18.30 -13.33 41.11
N LYS A 16 18.84 -12.75 42.21
CA LYS A 16 18.75 -13.36 43.53
C LYS A 16 17.34 -13.28 44.11
N LEU A 17 16.62 -12.17 43.92
CA LEU A 17 15.24 -12.02 44.31
C LEU A 17 14.34 -13.05 43.60
N LEU A 18 14.51 -13.24 42.32
CA LEU A 18 13.83 -14.26 41.53
C LEU A 18 14.13 -15.67 42.05
N LYS A 19 15.40 -16.01 42.23
CA LYS A 19 15.84 -17.33 42.68
C LYS A 19 15.29 -17.68 44.07
N ASN A 20 15.05 -16.70 44.93
CA ASN A 20 14.52 -16.90 46.24
C ASN A 20 12.98 -16.76 46.35
N GLY A 21 12.32 -16.59 45.20
CA GLY A 21 10.85 -16.48 45.14
C GLY A 21 10.28 -15.16 45.69
N ASN A 22 11.13 -14.13 45.83
CA ASN A 22 10.67 -12.79 46.25
C ASN A 22 9.94 -12.05 45.14
N ILE A 23 10.22 -12.39 43.90
CA ILE A 23 9.55 -11.90 42.67
C ILE A 23 9.33 -13.06 41.70
N THR A 24 8.32 -12.94 40.84
CA THR A 24 8.04 -13.91 39.78
C THR A 24 8.94 -13.67 38.58
N GLU A 25 9.00 -14.61 37.62
CA GLU A 25 9.71 -14.46 36.37
C GLU A 25 9.21 -13.24 35.58
N GLU A 26 7.89 -13.07 35.50
CA GLU A 26 7.25 -11.90 34.85
C GLU A 26 7.65 -10.58 35.51
N GLN A 27 7.64 -10.53 36.84
CA GLN A 27 8.06 -9.36 37.61
C GLN A 27 9.55 -9.08 37.47
N PHE A 28 10.37 -10.11 37.33
CA PHE A 28 11.79 -9.97 37.03
C PHE A 28 12.00 -9.34 35.66
N GLN A 29 11.31 -9.81 34.62
CA GLN A 29 11.44 -9.26 33.27
C GLN A 29 11.03 -7.78 33.25
N ILE A 30 9.91 -7.44 33.85
CA ILE A 30 9.45 -6.04 33.96
C ILE A 30 10.49 -5.15 34.66
N ALA A 31 11.07 -5.60 35.79
CA ALA A 31 12.05 -4.83 36.52
C ALA A 31 13.41 -4.75 35.80
N ASP A 32 13.85 -5.83 35.18
CA ASP A 32 15.14 -5.89 34.44
C ASP A 32 15.07 -5.00 33.20
N GLU A 33 13.98 -5.01 32.45
CA GLU A 33 13.74 -4.11 31.31
C GLU A 33 13.67 -2.66 31.76
N PHE A 34 12.90 -2.35 32.80
CA PHE A 34 12.77 -1.02 33.33
C PHE A 34 14.14 -0.44 33.75
N PHE A 35 14.90 -1.15 34.56
CA PHE A 35 16.22 -0.64 35.03
C PHE A 35 17.30 -0.68 33.96
N LYS A 36 17.17 -1.48 32.92
CA LYS A 36 18.02 -1.35 31.73
C LYS A 36 17.75 -0.07 30.97
N LYS A 37 16.50 0.29 30.85
CA LYS A 37 16.06 1.51 30.14
C LYS A 37 16.29 2.76 30.98
N TYR A 38 16.01 2.71 32.26
CA TYR A 38 15.98 3.84 33.20
C TYR A 38 17.00 3.69 34.33
N SER A 39 18.28 3.65 34.01
CA SER A 39 19.34 3.35 34.98
C SER A 39 19.48 4.39 36.12
N ALA A 40 18.99 5.60 35.96
CA ALA A 40 18.98 6.64 37.01
C ALA A 40 18.09 6.26 38.19
N PHE A 41 16.97 5.60 37.94
CA PHE A 41 16.01 5.19 38.99
C PHE A 41 16.48 3.99 39.82
N GLU A 42 17.51 3.28 39.37
CA GLU A 42 18.14 2.22 40.17
C GLU A 42 18.63 2.74 41.54
N ASN A 43 18.98 4.03 41.63
CA ASN A 43 19.46 4.63 42.87
C ASN A 43 18.33 4.93 43.87
N GLU A 44 17.08 4.88 43.48
CA GLU A 44 15.93 5.06 44.34
C GLU A 44 15.59 3.79 45.19
N ILE A 45 16.18 2.66 44.81
CA ILE A 45 16.05 1.42 45.56
C ILE A 45 17.22 1.25 46.51
N ASP A 46 16.95 1.06 47.80
CA ASP A 46 17.99 0.68 48.75
C ASP A 46 18.38 -0.80 48.58
N TRP A 47 19.29 -1.04 47.64
CA TRP A 47 19.81 -2.38 47.35
C TRP A 47 20.54 -3.05 48.54
N ASN A 48 20.89 -2.30 49.59
CA ASN A 48 21.53 -2.85 50.77
C ASN A 48 20.56 -3.71 51.60
N ARG A 49 19.25 -3.55 51.38
CA ARG A 49 18.21 -4.40 52.01
C ARG A 49 18.29 -5.86 51.51
N GLY A 50 18.96 -6.11 50.38
CA GLY A 50 19.15 -7.46 49.85
C GLY A 50 17.84 -8.18 49.58
N LEU A 51 17.71 -9.41 50.13
CA LEU A 51 16.49 -10.24 49.98
C LEU A 51 15.24 -9.69 50.70
N LYS A 52 15.32 -8.60 51.44
CA LYS A 52 14.15 -7.90 52.01
C LYS A 52 13.47 -6.96 51.06
N ILE A 53 14.00 -6.77 49.84
CA ILE A 53 13.36 -6.00 48.79
C ILE A 53 12.17 -6.83 48.29
N THR A 54 11.00 -6.23 48.27
CA THR A 54 9.76 -6.84 47.77
C THR A 54 9.41 -6.34 46.37
N TRP A 55 8.46 -7.02 45.74
CA TRP A 55 7.92 -6.53 44.49
C TRP A 55 7.29 -5.12 44.61
N ASP A 56 6.66 -4.84 45.74
CA ASP A 56 6.05 -3.52 46.00
C ASP A 56 7.11 -2.42 46.10
N ASP A 57 8.32 -2.71 46.63
CA ASP A 57 9.42 -1.75 46.63
C ASP A 57 9.89 -1.44 45.19
N LEU A 58 10.02 -2.46 44.36
CA LEU A 58 10.39 -2.32 42.92
C LEU A 58 9.29 -1.60 42.14
N LYS A 59 8.07 -2.03 42.36
CA LYS A 59 6.87 -1.48 41.75
C LYS A 59 6.69 0.01 42.07
N ALA A 60 6.94 0.43 43.33
CA ALA A 60 6.86 1.83 43.71
C ALA A 60 7.79 2.73 42.90
N VAL A 61 9.01 2.27 42.56
CA VAL A 61 9.95 3.01 41.73
C VAL A 61 9.55 2.97 40.27
N ILE A 62 9.19 1.80 39.76
CA ILE A 62 8.72 1.59 38.38
C ILE A 62 7.49 2.46 38.08
N TYR A 63 6.53 2.52 39.03
CA TYR A 63 5.29 3.31 38.86
C TYR A 63 5.46 4.79 39.21
N LYS A 64 6.50 5.17 39.99
CA LYS A 64 6.78 6.57 40.32
C LYS A 64 7.15 7.34 39.05
N GLU A 65 7.87 6.71 38.14
CA GLU A 65 8.21 7.33 36.87
C GLU A 65 6.98 7.47 35.98
N ARG A 66 6.12 6.44 35.90
CA ARG A 66 4.83 6.57 35.20
C ARG A 66 3.97 7.70 35.74
N ASN A 67 4.17 8.10 37.01
CA ASN A 67 3.51 9.24 37.65
C ASN A 67 4.28 10.57 37.48
N SER A 68 5.55 10.54 37.06
CA SER A 68 6.36 11.74 36.75
C SER A 68 6.26 12.16 35.26
N GLU A 69 5.22 11.66 34.59
CA GLU A 69 4.89 12.00 33.23
C GLU A 69 4.98 13.51 32.98
N SER A 70 5.71 13.92 31.94
CA SER A 70 5.83 15.33 31.57
C SER A 70 4.42 15.93 31.39
N LYS A 71 4.27 17.23 31.65
CA LYS A 71 2.96 17.92 31.49
C LYS A 71 2.40 17.69 30.08
N THR A 72 3.27 17.58 29.11
CA THR A 72 2.99 17.39 27.71
C THR A 72 2.44 16.00 27.42
N ARG A 73 3.10 14.94 27.89
CA ARG A 73 2.60 13.55 27.78
C ARG A 73 1.22 13.38 28.42
N LYS A 74 1.06 13.99 29.61
CA LYS A 74 -0.22 13.96 30.33
C LYS A 74 -1.34 14.65 29.56
N ARG A 75 -1.03 15.72 28.81
CA ARG A 75 -2.00 16.43 27.97
C ARG A 75 -2.42 15.56 26.78
N ILE A 76 -1.48 14.94 26.04
CA ILE A 76 -1.81 14.06 24.91
C ILE A 76 -2.64 12.88 25.38
N ARG A 77 -2.18 12.18 26.43
CA ARG A 77 -2.93 11.04 26.97
C ARG A 77 -4.35 11.43 27.35
N LYS A 78 -4.53 12.62 27.97
CA LYS A 78 -5.85 13.14 28.28
C LYS A 78 -6.66 13.49 27.04
N GLY A 79 -6.02 14.02 26.00
CA GLY A 79 -6.66 14.31 24.71
C GLY A 79 -7.08 13.05 23.96
N LEU A 80 -6.30 11.96 24.12
CA LEU A 80 -6.62 10.64 23.57
C LEU A 80 -7.57 9.81 24.44
N GLU A 81 -8.05 10.34 25.59
CA GLU A 81 -9.13 9.71 26.35
C GLU A 81 -10.37 9.57 25.45
N GLY A 82 -10.80 8.32 25.21
CA GLY A 82 -11.91 8.01 24.30
C GLY A 82 -11.48 7.49 22.92
N PHE A 83 -10.20 7.55 22.60
CA PHE A 83 -9.61 6.90 21.43
C PHE A 83 -9.01 5.54 21.80
N GLU A 84 -9.10 4.58 20.91
CA GLU A 84 -8.63 3.21 21.11
C GLU A 84 -7.28 3.00 20.42
N GLU A 85 -6.24 2.66 21.21
CA GLU A 85 -4.93 2.30 20.65
C GLU A 85 -5.04 1.03 19.78
N GLY A 86 -4.40 1.02 18.62
CA GLY A 86 -4.52 -0.04 17.61
C GLY A 86 -5.67 0.16 16.63
N LYS A 87 -6.63 1.04 16.94
CA LYS A 87 -7.76 1.36 16.07
C LYS A 87 -7.69 2.80 15.56
N ASP A 88 -7.59 3.75 16.44
CA ASP A 88 -7.59 5.17 16.11
C ASP A 88 -6.18 5.74 15.98
N TYR A 89 -5.23 5.17 16.71
CA TYR A 89 -3.80 5.54 16.69
C TYR A 89 -2.93 4.39 17.22
N LEU A 90 -1.61 4.51 16.99
CA LEU A 90 -0.58 3.67 17.63
C LEU A 90 0.49 4.55 18.30
N VAL A 91 1.04 4.07 19.41
CA VAL A 91 2.31 4.53 19.96
C VAL A 91 3.41 3.66 19.33
N LEU A 92 4.18 4.23 18.40
CA LEU A 92 5.27 3.53 17.72
C LEU A 92 6.47 3.33 18.64
N GLU A 93 6.78 4.37 19.41
CA GLU A 93 7.85 4.37 20.39
C GLU A 93 7.61 5.44 21.45
N GLU A 94 8.02 5.14 22.65
CA GLU A 94 8.03 6.07 23.78
C GLU A 94 9.38 5.99 24.50
N THR A 95 10.09 7.13 24.57
CA THR A 95 11.37 7.31 25.23
C THR A 95 11.29 8.43 26.27
N ASP A 96 12.38 8.70 26.99
CA ASP A 96 12.44 9.86 27.87
C ASP A 96 12.44 11.21 27.12
N SER A 97 12.91 11.19 25.87
CA SER A 97 13.12 12.37 25.04
C SER A 97 11.94 12.70 24.14
N TYR A 98 11.23 11.69 23.64
CA TYR A 98 10.12 11.85 22.70
C TYR A 98 9.13 10.70 22.76
N VAL A 99 7.95 10.91 22.17
CA VAL A 99 6.97 9.88 21.84
C VAL A 99 6.62 10.01 20.36
N ALA A 100 6.63 8.89 19.64
CA ALA A 100 6.21 8.81 18.24
C ALA A 100 4.82 8.19 18.15
N TYR A 101 3.87 8.93 17.59
CA TYR A 101 2.50 8.52 17.38
C TYR A 101 2.22 8.33 15.90
N GLN A 102 1.44 7.32 15.57
CA GLN A 102 0.86 7.13 14.25
C GLN A 102 -0.66 7.22 14.35
N PRO A 103 -1.31 8.27 13.82
CA PRO A 103 -2.77 8.34 13.75
C PRO A 103 -3.31 7.46 12.62
N PHE A 104 -4.49 6.89 12.82
CA PHE A 104 -5.26 6.16 11.82
C PHE A 104 -6.59 6.83 11.52
N THR A 105 -6.99 7.82 12.33
CA THR A 105 -8.21 8.61 12.11
C THR A 105 -7.88 10.09 12.16
N TRP A 106 -8.66 10.88 11.43
CA TRP A 106 -8.51 12.33 11.43
C TRP A 106 -8.69 12.94 12.81
N GLU A 107 -9.65 12.43 13.59
CA GLU A 107 -9.89 12.87 14.96
C GLU A 107 -8.69 12.62 15.86
N ALA A 108 -8.07 11.45 15.79
CA ALA A 108 -6.83 11.14 16.54
C ALA A 108 -5.66 12.01 16.06
N SER A 109 -5.50 12.20 14.75
CA SER A 109 -4.51 13.10 14.18
C SER A 109 -4.64 14.51 14.74
N ARG A 110 -5.84 15.09 14.74
CA ARG A 110 -6.13 16.40 15.32
C ARG A 110 -5.77 16.49 16.79
N MET A 111 -6.15 15.47 17.58
CA MET A 111 -5.87 15.46 19.01
C MET A 111 -4.38 15.39 19.30
N ILE A 112 -3.63 14.56 18.60
CA ILE A 112 -2.18 14.49 18.73
C ILE A 112 -1.54 15.81 18.30
N ALA A 113 -1.99 16.38 17.20
CA ALA A 113 -1.47 17.65 16.67
C ALA A 113 -1.78 18.83 17.58
N SER A 114 -2.99 18.97 18.10
CA SER A 114 -3.42 20.16 18.86
C SER A 114 -2.86 20.28 20.26
N HIS A 115 -2.44 19.17 20.90
CA HIS A 115 -2.06 19.17 22.32
C HIS A 115 -0.63 19.65 22.59
N TYR A 116 0.20 19.87 21.54
CA TYR A 116 1.59 20.26 21.68
C TYR A 116 1.87 21.74 21.42
N VAL A 117 0.94 22.46 20.81
CA VAL A 117 1.08 23.89 20.55
C VAL A 117 0.10 24.64 21.44
N GLU A 118 0.56 25.65 22.16
CA GLU A 118 -0.34 26.68 22.66
C GLU A 118 -0.97 27.28 21.40
N PRO A 119 -2.29 27.25 21.27
CA PRO A 119 -2.94 27.77 20.09
C PRO A 119 -2.49 29.22 19.90
N SER A 120 -1.87 29.51 18.76
CA SER A 120 -1.62 30.88 18.34
C SER A 120 -2.97 31.54 18.25
N ARG A 121 -3.05 32.79 18.66
CA ARG A 121 -4.24 33.61 18.51
C ARG A 121 -3.95 34.64 17.44
N ASN A 122 -4.82 34.72 16.45
CA ASN A 122 -4.77 35.78 15.48
C ASN A 122 -4.96 37.17 16.14
N GLU A 123 -4.74 38.25 15.40
CA GLU A 123 -4.90 39.63 15.90
C GLU A 123 -6.31 39.90 16.47
N GLU A 124 -7.30 39.09 16.12
CA GLU A 124 -8.70 39.16 16.57
C GLU A 124 -8.96 38.31 17.83
N GLY A 125 -7.93 37.58 18.33
CA GLY A 125 -7.98 36.76 19.55
C GLY A 125 -8.62 35.37 19.35
N GLU A 126 -8.92 34.99 18.13
CA GLU A 126 -9.41 33.66 17.78
C GLU A 126 -8.27 32.65 17.79
N ILE A 127 -8.56 31.43 18.21
CA ILE A 127 -7.60 30.33 18.22
C ILE A 127 -7.29 29.95 16.78
N GLU A 128 -6.06 30.19 16.34
CA GLU A 128 -5.57 29.59 15.11
C GLU A 128 -5.35 28.09 15.34
N ASP A 129 -6.03 27.29 14.54
CA ASP A 129 -5.81 25.84 14.52
C ASP A 129 -4.37 25.53 14.08
N ALA A 130 -3.87 24.38 14.49
CA ALA A 130 -2.58 23.88 14.06
C ALA A 130 -2.49 23.93 12.52
N ASN A 131 -1.44 24.57 11.99
CA ASN A 131 -1.24 24.84 10.56
C ASN A 131 -0.99 23.57 9.70
N TRP A 132 -1.19 22.38 10.24
CA TRP A 132 -1.03 21.15 9.47
C TRP A 132 -2.32 20.73 8.80
N CYS A 133 -2.28 20.59 7.50
CA CYS A 133 -3.39 20.16 6.66
C CYS A 133 -4.07 18.88 7.17
N THR A 134 -3.30 17.91 7.66
CA THR A 134 -3.79 16.66 8.22
C THR A 134 -4.45 16.79 9.60
N ALA A 135 -4.38 17.96 10.22
CA ALA A 135 -4.95 18.25 11.54
C ALA A 135 -5.83 19.50 11.56
N TYR A 136 -6.01 20.16 10.42
CA TYR A 136 -6.79 21.39 10.30
C TYR A 136 -8.28 21.12 10.46
N GLN A 137 -8.97 21.95 11.27
CA GLN A 137 -10.36 21.70 11.65
C GLN A 137 -11.35 21.75 10.47
N LYS A 138 -11.01 22.44 9.38
CA LYS A 138 -11.89 22.68 8.24
C LYS A 138 -11.59 21.74 7.05
N ASP A 139 -10.51 20.99 7.09
CA ASP A 139 -9.99 20.23 5.93
C ASP A 139 -9.96 18.71 6.19
N ARG A 140 -11.11 18.14 6.55
CA ARG A 140 -11.26 16.69 6.62
C ARG A 140 -11.01 16.05 5.25
N ASP A 141 -11.45 16.72 4.19
CA ASP A 141 -11.27 16.25 2.81
C ASP A 141 -9.77 16.06 2.48
N TYR A 142 -8.89 16.93 3.00
CA TYR A 142 -7.45 16.81 2.83
C TYR A 142 -6.86 15.58 3.54
N TRP A 143 -7.36 15.25 4.73
CA TRP A 143 -6.98 14.01 5.42
C TRP A 143 -7.45 12.78 4.64
N ASP A 144 -8.70 12.78 4.18
CA ASP A 144 -9.28 11.66 3.45
C ASP A 144 -8.52 11.42 2.13
N ASP A 145 -8.09 12.49 1.44
CA ASP A 145 -7.28 12.43 0.22
C ASP A 145 -5.86 11.86 0.49
N HIS A 146 -5.21 12.26 1.57
CA HIS A 146 -3.82 11.87 1.87
C HIS A 146 -3.74 10.53 2.61
N ASN A 147 -4.67 10.21 3.50
CA ASN A 147 -4.66 8.97 4.27
C ASN A 147 -4.78 7.70 3.39
N GLY A 148 -5.25 7.84 2.15
CA GLY A 148 -5.26 6.77 1.14
C GLY A 148 -3.91 6.58 0.42
N ILE A 149 -2.97 7.54 0.55
CA ILE A 149 -1.74 7.59 -0.24
C ILE A 149 -0.49 7.61 0.66
N GLU A 150 -0.58 8.19 1.86
CA GLU A 150 0.55 8.45 2.76
C GLU A 150 0.30 7.95 4.17
N ALA A 151 1.36 7.47 4.84
CA ALA A 151 1.37 7.25 6.27
C ALA A 151 1.89 8.49 7.00
N PHE A 152 1.40 8.76 8.21
CA PHE A 152 1.83 9.90 9.01
C PHE A 152 2.38 9.45 10.36
N ILE A 153 3.44 10.14 10.83
CA ILE A 153 3.95 10.02 12.19
C ILE A 153 4.02 11.41 12.82
N TYR A 154 3.61 11.53 14.07
CA TYR A 154 3.88 12.69 14.90
C TYR A 154 4.92 12.33 15.96
N ILE A 155 6.08 12.98 15.92
CA ILE A 155 7.15 12.80 16.91
C ILE A 155 7.13 14.02 17.83
N CYS A 156 6.90 13.80 19.11
CA CYS A 156 6.60 14.82 20.08
C CYS A 156 7.48 14.70 21.32
N GLY A 157 8.17 15.77 21.72
CA GLY A 157 9.01 15.74 22.92
C GLY A 157 9.71 17.05 23.20
N GLU A 158 10.15 17.23 24.45
CA GLU A 158 10.87 18.44 24.88
C GLU A 158 12.26 18.56 24.25
N SER A 159 12.83 17.44 23.79
CA SER A 159 14.14 17.40 23.12
C SER A 159 14.03 17.66 21.62
N ILE A 160 12.83 17.66 21.05
CA ILE A 160 12.61 18.02 19.65
C ILE A 160 12.71 19.56 19.56
N PRO A 161 13.47 20.13 18.62
CA PRO A 161 13.70 21.60 18.53
C PRO A 161 12.40 22.41 18.58
N THR A 162 11.38 21.98 17.87
CA THR A 162 10.06 22.60 17.83
C THR A 162 9.03 21.91 18.71
N LYS A 163 9.46 20.97 19.58
CA LYS A 163 8.66 20.13 20.45
C LYS A 163 7.79 19.13 19.73
N LYS A 164 7.60 19.24 18.42
CA LYS A 164 6.82 18.34 17.61
C LYS A 164 7.21 18.44 16.13
N VAL A 165 7.27 17.30 15.47
CA VAL A 165 7.45 17.16 14.01
C VAL A 165 6.38 16.23 13.47
N ALA A 166 5.89 16.49 12.27
CA ALA A 166 5.16 15.55 11.47
C ALA A 166 6.07 14.95 10.38
N VAL A 167 5.91 13.68 10.13
CA VAL A 167 6.58 13.00 9.03
C VAL A 167 5.49 12.36 8.17
N SER A 168 5.39 12.76 6.90
CA SER A 168 4.59 12.06 5.90
C SER A 168 5.47 11.07 5.15
N ILE A 169 4.92 9.89 4.83
CA ILE A 169 5.64 8.75 4.28
C ILE A 169 4.85 8.23 3.09
N SER A 170 5.44 8.27 1.89
CA SER A 170 4.86 7.75 0.66
C SER A 170 5.82 6.78 -0.03
N GLU A 171 5.32 5.99 -0.99
CA GLU A 171 6.20 5.32 -1.94
C GLU A 171 6.80 6.37 -2.89
N GLU A 172 8.08 6.22 -3.29
CA GLU A 172 8.67 7.05 -4.34
C GLU A 172 7.77 7.10 -5.57
N ASP A 173 7.51 8.31 -6.08
CA ASP A 173 6.80 8.50 -7.33
C ASP A 173 7.54 7.78 -8.46
N TYR A 174 6.84 6.83 -9.07
CA TYR A 174 7.35 6.01 -10.14
C TYR A 174 7.37 6.80 -11.44
N ASP A 175 8.56 7.07 -11.97
CA ASP A 175 8.70 7.43 -13.38
C ASP A 175 8.40 6.20 -14.24
N ALA A 176 7.28 6.25 -14.98
CA ALA A 176 6.75 5.14 -15.79
C ALA A 176 7.72 4.54 -16.82
N ASN A 177 8.94 5.08 -16.92
CA ASN A 177 9.98 4.62 -17.82
C ASN A 177 11.02 3.69 -17.18
N ASP A 178 11.01 3.48 -15.86
CA ASP A 178 12.03 2.67 -15.15
C ASP A 178 11.39 1.46 -14.44
N THR A 179 11.07 0.42 -15.23
CA THR A 179 10.36 -0.78 -14.74
C THR A 179 11.21 -1.74 -13.91
N GLU A 180 12.53 -1.58 -13.85
CA GLU A 180 13.43 -2.50 -13.15
C GLU A 180 13.64 -2.17 -11.64
N PHE A 181 13.34 -0.96 -11.20
CA PHE A 181 13.77 -0.44 -9.89
C PHE A 181 12.76 -0.65 -8.73
N LEU A 182 11.49 -0.90 -9.03
CA LEU A 182 10.38 -0.85 -8.06
C LEU A 182 10.33 -1.97 -7.01
N TYR A 183 10.95 -3.09 -7.26
CA TYR A 183 10.78 -4.30 -6.40
C TYR A 183 11.98 -4.67 -5.56
N SER A 184 13.14 -4.02 -5.73
CA SER A 184 14.37 -4.45 -5.06
C SER A 184 14.82 -3.61 -3.88
N THR A 185 14.44 -2.36 -3.74
CA THR A 185 15.00 -1.46 -2.72
C THR A 185 14.01 -0.97 -1.67
N GLY A 186 12.69 -0.94 -1.96
CA GLY A 186 11.69 -0.47 -0.98
C GLY A 186 12.01 0.92 -0.44
N ASN A 187 12.48 1.81 -1.31
CA ASN A 187 12.75 3.19 -0.94
C ASN A 187 11.42 3.88 -0.63
N LEU A 188 11.29 4.35 0.59
CA LEU A 188 10.18 5.20 1.02
C LEU A 188 10.65 6.63 0.94
N ASN A 189 9.87 7.48 0.29
CA ASN A 189 9.99 8.92 0.40
C ASN A 189 9.35 9.37 1.70
N PHE A 190 9.96 10.32 2.36
CA PHE A 190 9.36 10.96 3.51
C PHE A 190 9.67 12.44 3.50
N ASN A 191 8.75 13.24 4.04
CA ASN A 191 8.92 14.66 4.27
C ASN A 191 8.78 14.93 5.76
N ILE A 192 9.66 15.78 6.28
CA ILE A 192 9.66 16.22 7.65
C ILE A 192 9.10 17.64 7.69
N TRP A 193 8.05 17.84 8.47
CA TRP A 193 7.37 19.12 8.59
C TRP A 193 7.54 19.67 10.00
N ASP A 194 8.09 20.87 10.08
CA ASP A 194 8.18 21.63 11.32
C ASP A 194 6.89 22.41 11.60
N PHE A 195 6.80 22.89 12.83
CA PHE A 195 5.64 23.60 13.35
C PHE A 195 5.75 25.13 13.27
N ASN A 196 6.81 25.68 12.69
CA ASN A 196 6.99 27.12 12.55
C ASN A 196 6.32 27.63 11.28
N ASP A 197 5.69 28.83 11.38
CA ASP A 197 4.92 29.50 10.31
C ASP A 197 5.70 29.81 9.01
N ASP A 198 7.01 29.57 8.96
CA ASP A 198 7.89 30.02 7.89
C ASP A 198 8.25 28.96 6.82
N ASN A 199 7.57 27.81 6.77
CA ASN A 199 7.89 26.69 5.85
C ASN A 199 9.33 26.12 6.02
N ASP A 200 9.99 26.37 7.14
CA ASP A 200 11.27 25.77 7.42
C ASP A 200 11.09 24.29 7.80
N THR A 201 11.54 23.40 6.93
CA THR A 201 11.68 21.98 7.24
C THR A 201 12.82 21.81 8.23
N ILE A 202 12.62 21.05 9.31
CA ILE A 202 13.75 20.59 10.15
C ILE A 202 14.65 19.74 9.25
N GLU A 203 15.95 20.03 9.28
CA GLU A 203 16.91 19.20 8.58
C GLU A 203 16.89 17.77 9.18
N GLU A 204 16.94 16.80 8.30
CA GLU A 204 16.90 15.39 8.67
C GLU A 204 17.98 15.03 9.70
N ASP A 205 19.19 15.58 9.54
CA ASP A 205 20.32 15.36 10.44
C ASP A 205 20.02 15.85 11.87
N GLU A 206 19.34 16.98 12.04
CA GLU A 206 18.94 17.49 13.36
C GLU A 206 17.92 16.56 14.05
N LEU A 207 16.98 16.02 13.28
CA LEU A 207 16.01 15.08 13.82
C LEU A 207 16.66 13.74 14.17
N LEU A 208 17.61 13.26 13.39
CA LEU A 208 18.37 12.03 13.66
C LEU A 208 19.24 12.11 14.92
N GLU A 209 19.70 13.31 15.33
CA GLU A 209 20.41 13.48 16.61
C GLU A 209 19.52 13.14 17.82
N VAL A 210 18.22 13.42 17.74
CA VAL A 210 17.24 13.18 18.81
C VAL A 210 16.53 11.85 18.65
N VAL A 211 16.30 11.42 17.42
CA VAL A 211 15.56 10.21 17.02
C VAL A 211 16.48 9.32 16.17
N PRO A 212 17.49 8.68 16.76
CA PRO A 212 18.50 7.95 15.99
C PRO A 212 17.95 6.73 15.21
N ASN A 213 16.75 6.26 15.52
CA ASN A 213 16.06 5.18 14.83
C ASN A 213 14.90 5.68 13.94
N LEU A 214 14.95 6.93 13.47
CA LEU A 214 13.90 7.56 12.66
C LEU A 214 13.49 6.67 11.47
N TYR A 215 14.45 6.11 10.74
CA TYR A 215 14.17 5.23 9.58
C TYR A 215 13.43 3.94 9.96
N ASP A 216 13.72 3.37 11.13
CA ASP A 216 13.00 2.19 11.61
C ASP A 216 11.56 2.55 11.98
N LEU A 217 11.33 3.74 12.55
CA LEU A 217 9.99 4.26 12.83
C LEU A 217 9.20 4.53 11.56
N ILE A 218 9.82 5.14 10.55
CA ILE A 218 9.23 5.40 9.23
C ILE A 218 8.77 4.08 8.60
N LYS A 219 9.68 3.10 8.52
CA LYS A 219 9.38 1.77 7.96
C LYS A 219 8.26 1.06 8.73
N LYS A 220 8.30 1.11 10.05
CA LYS A 220 7.27 0.52 10.91
C LYS A 220 5.91 1.18 10.68
N ALA A 221 5.88 2.51 10.60
CA ALA A 221 4.65 3.26 10.37
C ALA A 221 4.05 2.95 9.00
N TYR A 222 4.87 2.87 7.96
CA TYR A 222 4.40 2.53 6.62
C TYR A 222 3.76 1.13 6.57
N ILE A 223 4.40 0.15 7.20
CA ILE A 223 3.84 -1.22 7.30
C ILE A 223 2.52 -1.22 8.08
N ASN A 224 2.44 -0.52 9.21
CA ASN A 224 1.23 -0.44 10.01
C ASN A 224 0.08 0.24 9.26
N TRP A 225 0.38 1.33 8.56
CA TRP A 225 -0.59 2.03 7.72
C TRP A 225 -1.12 1.11 6.61
N GLY A 226 -0.24 0.43 5.88
CA GLY A 226 -0.63 -0.51 4.85
C GLY A 226 -1.52 -1.63 5.38
N ASN A 227 -1.18 -2.22 6.53
CA ASN A 227 -2.02 -3.23 7.18
C ASN A 227 -3.39 -2.68 7.56
N LYS A 228 -3.45 -1.47 8.14
CA LYS A 228 -4.70 -0.83 8.56
C LYS A 228 -5.57 -0.43 7.37
N TYR A 229 -4.95 0.11 6.34
CA TYR A 229 -5.62 0.44 5.09
C TYR A 229 -6.23 -0.81 4.45
N MET A 230 -5.50 -1.93 4.43
CA MET A 230 -5.99 -3.21 3.93
C MET A 230 -7.15 -3.79 4.76
N GLU A 231 -7.10 -3.67 6.10
CA GLU A 231 -8.22 -4.07 6.96
C GLU A 231 -9.50 -3.30 6.64
N ASN A 232 -9.41 -1.99 6.44
CA ASN A 232 -10.55 -1.15 6.07
C ASN A 232 -11.12 -1.57 4.70
N ILE A 233 -10.26 -1.73 3.70
CA ILE A 233 -10.68 -2.18 2.37
C ILE A 233 -11.32 -3.56 2.42
N ILE A 234 -10.74 -4.52 3.16
CA ILE A 234 -11.33 -5.85 3.31
C ILE A 234 -12.74 -5.77 3.91
N SER A 235 -13.00 -4.81 4.80
CA SER A 235 -14.32 -4.64 5.40
C SER A 235 -15.41 -4.20 4.40
N GLU A 236 -15.02 -3.63 3.25
CA GLU A 236 -15.92 -3.21 2.17
C GLU A 236 -16.29 -4.37 1.23
N PHE A 237 -15.55 -5.49 1.32
CA PHE A 237 -15.85 -6.66 0.50
C PHE A 237 -17.01 -7.47 1.08
N THR A 238 -17.90 -7.89 0.21
CA THR A 238 -19.00 -8.80 0.57
C THR A 238 -18.63 -10.24 0.19
N LEU A 239 -18.44 -11.10 1.19
CA LEU A 239 -18.22 -12.51 0.94
C LEU A 239 -19.50 -13.16 0.40
N ASN A 240 -19.44 -13.70 -0.80
CA ASN A 240 -20.49 -14.53 -1.37
C ASN A 240 -20.34 -15.97 -0.84
N PRO A 241 -21.25 -16.45 0.02
CA PRO A 241 -21.10 -17.75 0.68
C PRO A 241 -21.25 -18.95 -0.25
N GLN A 242 -21.85 -18.77 -1.44
CA GLN A 242 -22.07 -19.84 -2.41
C GLN A 242 -20.83 -20.11 -3.26
N THR A 243 -20.08 -19.04 -3.58
CA THR A 243 -18.88 -19.12 -4.43
C THR A 243 -17.59 -19.07 -3.64
N ASN A 244 -17.64 -18.65 -2.36
CA ASN A 244 -16.49 -18.34 -1.51
C ASN A 244 -15.57 -17.30 -2.16
N ARG A 245 -16.18 -16.29 -2.77
CA ARG A 245 -15.49 -15.15 -3.43
C ARG A 245 -15.95 -13.84 -2.83
N TYR A 246 -15.12 -12.82 -2.91
CA TYR A 246 -15.38 -11.49 -2.38
C TYR A 246 -15.87 -10.56 -3.50
N ASP A 247 -17.12 -10.14 -3.41
CA ASP A 247 -17.69 -9.13 -4.30
C ASP A 247 -17.33 -7.72 -3.79
N TYR A 248 -17.15 -6.78 -4.70
CA TYR A 248 -16.79 -5.39 -4.39
C TYR A 248 -17.60 -4.40 -5.24
N GLU A 249 -18.12 -3.36 -4.59
CA GLU A 249 -18.84 -2.27 -5.26
C GLU A 249 -17.88 -1.09 -5.46
N GLY A 250 -17.51 -0.80 -6.70
CA GLY A 250 -16.61 0.29 -7.06
C GLY A 250 -15.42 -0.15 -7.88
N ASN A 251 -14.37 0.67 -7.87
CA ASN A 251 -13.14 0.46 -8.63
C ASN A 251 -12.04 -0.10 -7.72
N LEU A 252 -11.33 -1.10 -8.21
CA LEU A 252 -10.12 -1.62 -7.58
C LEU A 252 -8.93 -1.33 -8.48
N TYR A 253 -8.05 -0.47 -8.02
CA TYR A 253 -6.85 -0.07 -8.73
C TYR A 253 -5.61 -0.76 -8.17
N ARG A 254 -4.52 -0.75 -8.96
CA ARG A 254 -3.25 -1.45 -8.67
C ARG A 254 -2.68 -1.16 -7.28
N ASP A 255 -2.84 0.06 -6.75
CA ASP A 255 -2.29 0.44 -5.46
C ASP A 255 -2.93 -0.36 -4.33
N ILE A 256 -4.25 -0.56 -4.40
CA ILE A 256 -4.99 -1.46 -3.52
C ILE A 256 -4.63 -2.92 -3.81
N LEU A 257 -4.63 -3.30 -5.09
CA LEU A 257 -4.46 -4.70 -5.50
C LEU A 257 -3.08 -5.27 -5.20
N LYS A 258 -2.03 -4.45 -5.15
CA LYS A 258 -0.68 -4.86 -4.69
C LYS A 258 -0.72 -5.56 -3.34
N GLY A 259 -1.53 -5.09 -2.39
CA GLY A 259 -1.68 -5.70 -1.07
C GLY A 259 -2.32 -7.09 -1.06
N PHE A 260 -2.99 -7.47 -2.14
CA PHE A 260 -3.59 -8.80 -2.30
C PHE A 260 -2.78 -9.74 -3.20
N VAL A 261 -1.66 -9.29 -3.76
CA VAL A 261 -0.82 -10.16 -4.60
C VAL A 261 0.00 -11.10 -3.72
N SER A 262 0.05 -12.38 -4.09
CA SER A 262 0.89 -13.36 -3.40
C SER A 262 2.39 -13.06 -3.56
N ASP A 263 3.22 -13.41 -2.59
CA ASP A 263 4.67 -13.14 -2.60
C ASP A 263 5.38 -13.69 -3.84
N ASP A 264 4.95 -14.86 -4.33
CA ASP A 264 5.47 -15.51 -5.55
C ASP A 264 4.91 -14.92 -6.86
N LYS A 265 3.99 -13.95 -6.75
CA LYS A 265 3.27 -13.31 -7.86
C LYS A 265 2.37 -14.26 -8.68
N GLU A 266 2.06 -15.44 -8.16
CA GLU A 266 1.22 -16.45 -8.80
C GLU A 266 -0.29 -16.19 -8.67
N GLY A 267 -0.66 -14.94 -8.37
CA GLY A 267 -2.05 -14.45 -8.32
C GLY A 267 -2.37 -13.70 -7.04
N PHE A 268 -3.65 -13.67 -6.71
CA PHE A 268 -4.15 -12.95 -5.54
C PHE A 268 -4.33 -13.89 -4.34
N THR A 269 -4.10 -13.36 -3.14
CA THR A 269 -4.23 -14.06 -1.85
C THR A 269 -5.70 -14.32 -1.48
N ILE A 270 -6.62 -13.55 -2.07
CA ILE A 270 -8.08 -13.75 -1.95
C ILE A 270 -8.67 -14.07 -3.32
N ASN A 271 -9.89 -14.59 -3.34
CA ASN A 271 -10.61 -14.82 -4.57
C ASN A 271 -11.66 -13.72 -4.75
N PHE A 272 -11.42 -12.81 -5.70
CA PHE A 272 -12.40 -11.79 -6.06
C PHE A 272 -13.59 -12.42 -6.79
N GLY A 273 -14.80 -11.93 -6.48
CA GLY A 273 -16.04 -12.31 -7.12
C GLY A 273 -16.43 -11.36 -8.24
N LYS A 274 -17.52 -10.61 -8.06
CA LYS A 274 -17.95 -9.55 -8.96
C LYS A 274 -17.39 -8.20 -8.50
N VAL A 275 -16.81 -7.43 -9.43
CA VAL A 275 -16.40 -6.04 -9.23
C VAL A 275 -17.27 -5.17 -10.12
N THR A 276 -18.04 -4.23 -9.53
CA THR A 276 -19.01 -3.43 -10.31
C THR A 276 -18.35 -2.32 -11.12
N GLY A 277 -17.18 -1.83 -10.71
CA GLY A 277 -16.38 -0.84 -11.40
C GLY A 277 -15.22 -1.43 -12.18
N ASN A 278 -14.12 -0.69 -12.24
CA ASN A 278 -12.87 -1.08 -12.89
C ASN A 278 -12.04 -2.02 -12.01
N PHE A 279 -11.27 -2.90 -12.65
CA PHE A 279 -10.25 -3.73 -11.98
C PHE A 279 -8.92 -3.56 -12.70
N ASP A 280 -8.01 -2.78 -12.12
CA ASP A 280 -6.70 -2.49 -12.68
C ASP A 280 -5.58 -3.17 -11.90
N CYS A 281 -5.13 -4.32 -12.38
CA CYS A 281 -3.99 -5.06 -11.87
C CYS A 281 -2.78 -4.97 -12.81
N SER A 282 -2.64 -3.89 -13.57
CA SER A 282 -1.51 -3.65 -14.46
C SER A 282 -0.23 -3.31 -13.66
N ILE A 283 0.93 -3.66 -14.19
CA ILE A 283 2.26 -3.24 -13.67
C ILE A 283 2.54 -3.70 -12.23
N ILE A 284 1.94 -4.79 -11.76
CA ILE A 284 2.19 -5.33 -10.39
C ILE A 284 2.94 -6.66 -10.38
N GLY A 285 3.54 -7.01 -11.53
CA GLY A 285 4.43 -8.16 -11.65
C GLY A 285 3.77 -9.53 -11.64
N LEU A 286 2.44 -9.62 -11.90
CA LEU A 286 1.69 -10.88 -11.88
C LEU A 286 2.20 -11.88 -12.93
N LYS A 287 2.32 -13.14 -12.52
CA LYS A 287 2.58 -14.29 -13.40
C LYS A 287 1.31 -15.08 -13.73
N SER A 288 0.24 -14.88 -12.94
CA SER A 288 -1.03 -15.56 -13.08
C SER A 288 -2.19 -14.68 -12.62
N LEU A 289 -3.39 -14.93 -13.16
CA LEU A 289 -4.63 -14.26 -12.76
C LEU A 289 -5.46 -15.11 -11.77
N LYS A 290 -4.82 -16.04 -11.07
CA LYS A 290 -5.49 -16.81 -10.03
C LYS A 290 -6.08 -15.88 -8.98
N GLY A 291 -7.34 -16.04 -8.64
CA GLY A 291 -8.03 -15.19 -7.68
C GLY A 291 -8.63 -13.91 -8.27
N ALA A 292 -8.35 -13.56 -9.52
CA ALA A 292 -8.97 -12.42 -10.18
C ALA A 292 -10.51 -12.52 -10.23
N PRO A 293 -11.23 -11.39 -10.42
CA PRO A 293 -12.68 -11.37 -10.44
C PRO A 293 -13.28 -12.24 -11.54
N THR A 294 -14.51 -12.72 -11.31
CA THR A 294 -15.27 -13.48 -12.31
C THR A 294 -15.99 -12.59 -13.31
N GLU A 295 -16.41 -11.40 -12.85
CA GLU A 295 -17.10 -10.38 -13.65
C GLU A 295 -16.58 -9.00 -13.28
N VAL A 296 -16.48 -8.11 -14.26
CA VAL A 296 -16.06 -6.71 -14.09
C VAL A 296 -17.02 -5.80 -14.86
N GLY A 297 -17.66 -4.87 -14.14
CA GLY A 297 -18.63 -3.93 -14.74
C GLY A 297 -17.99 -2.75 -15.48
N GLY A 298 -16.73 -2.44 -15.16
CA GLY A 298 -15.92 -1.47 -15.89
C GLY A 298 -14.88 -2.14 -16.80
N TYR A 299 -13.68 -1.58 -16.89
CA TYR A 299 -12.57 -2.24 -17.60
C TYR A 299 -11.81 -3.21 -16.70
N PHE A 300 -11.23 -4.23 -17.31
CA PHE A 300 -10.24 -5.11 -16.68
C PHE A 300 -8.88 -4.89 -17.32
N SER A 301 -7.89 -4.55 -16.51
CA SER A 301 -6.53 -4.25 -16.97
C SER A 301 -5.51 -5.13 -16.27
N CYS A 302 -4.76 -5.91 -17.06
CA CYS A 302 -3.63 -6.72 -16.60
C CYS A 302 -2.38 -6.55 -17.49
N TYR A 303 -2.27 -5.42 -18.19
CA TYR A 303 -1.12 -5.14 -19.06
C TYR A 303 0.18 -4.95 -18.28
N ASN A 304 1.33 -5.04 -18.96
CA ASN A 304 2.65 -4.89 -18.35
C ASN A 304 2.86 -5.78 -17.10
N ASN A 305 2.52 -7.06 -17.24
CA ASN A 305 2.81 -8.08 -16.24
C ASN A 305 3.71 -9.18 -16.87
N GLN A 306 3.82 -10.32 -16.20
CA GLN A 306 4.60 -11.48 -16.65
C GLN A 306 3.69 -12.67 -17.00
N LEU A 307 2.45 -12.39 -17.46
CA LEU A 307 1.44 -13.41 -17.71
C LEU A 307 1.81 -14.26 -18.94
N THR A 308 1.79 -15.58 -18.76
CA THR A 308 1.93 -16.54 -19.86
C THR A 308 0.60 -17.14 -20.29
N SER A 309 -0.48 -16.89 -19.53
CA SER A 309 -1.84 -17.41 -19.76
C SER A 309 -2.88 -16.44 -19.20
N LEU A 310 -4.07 -16.42 -19.81
CA LEU A 310 -5.24 -15.68 -19.29
C LEU A 310 -6.15 -16.56 -18.41
N LYS A 311 -5.70 -17.75 -18.04
CA LYS A 311 -6.47 -18.61 -17.14
C LYS A 311 -6.70 -17.90 -15.80
N GLY A 312 -7.96 -17.77 -15.40
CA GLY A 312 -8.39 -17.04 -14.22
C GLY A 312 -8.84 -15.61 -14.50
N ALA A 313 -8.75 -15.12 -15.75
CA ALA A 313 -9.38 -13.86 -16.15
C ALA A 313 -10.91 -13.91 -15.97
N PRO A 314 -11.59 -12.75 -15.83
CA PRO A 314 -13.04 -12.69 -15.79
C PRO A 314 -13.66 -13.27 -17.06
N HIS A 315 -14.81 -13.92 -16.94
CA HIS A 315 -15.54 -14.43 -18.10
C HIS A 315 -16.35 -13.34 -18.79
N LYS A 316 -16.64 -12.24 -18.07
CA LYS A 316 -17.39 -11.09 -18.56
C LYS A 316 -16.75 -9.78 -18.12
N VAL A 317 -16.60 -8.84 -19.06
CA VAL A 317 -16.12 -7.48 -18.86
C VAL A 317 -17.02 -6.53 -19.63
N ASP A 318 -17.78 -5.67 -18.94
CA ASP A 318 -18.72 -4.76 -19.60
C ASP A 318 -17.99 -3.60 -20.33
N GLY A 319 -16.77 -3.27 -19.91
CA GLY A 319 -15.88 -2.30 -20.55
C GLY A 319 -14.77 -2.94 -21.39
N ASN A 320 -13.57 -2.34 -21.32
CA ASN A 320 -12.40 -2.77 -22.08
C ASN A 320 -11.63 -3.89 -21.36
N PHE A 321 -10.96 -4.75 -22.14
CA PHE A 321 -10.04 -5.77 -21.63
C PHE A 321 -8.62 -5.54 -22.16
N TYR A 322 -7.67 -5.24 -21.25
CA TYR A 322 -6.28 -4.91 -21.57
C TYR A 322 -5.32 -5.96 -21.03
N CYS A 323 -4.76 -6.81 -21.92
CA CYS A 323 -3.75 -7.82 -21.60
C CYS A 323 -2.46 -7.69 -22.43
N HIS A 324 -2.23 -6.53 -23.02
CA HIS A 324 -1.04 -6.24 -23.83
C HIS A 324 0.26 -6.19 -22.99
N ASN A 325 1.42 -6.24 -23.64
CA ASN A 325 2.71 -6.25 -22.95
C ASN A 325 2.81 -7.35 -21.87
N ASN A 326 2.60 -8.59 -22.28
CA ASN A 326 2.76 -9.78 -21.46
C ASN A 326 3.56 -10.84 -22.26
N GLN A 327 3.55 -12.08 -21.81
CA GLN A 327 4.25 -13.21 -22.43
C GLN A 327 3.25 -14.26 -22.95
N LEU A 328 2.05 -13.83 -23.37
CA LEU A 328 0.95 -14.73 -23.78
C LEU A 328 1.31 -15.41 -25.11
N THR A 329 1.15 -16.74 -25.14
CA THR A 329 1.28 -17.55 -26.35
C THR A 329 -0.08 -17.99 -26.91
N SER A 330 -1.16 -17.81 -26.14
CA SER A 330 -2.55 -18.15 -26.48
C SER A 330 -3.50 -17.20 -25.78
N LEU A 331 -4.70 -17.04 -26.31
CA LEU A 331 -5.82 -16.31 -25.67
C LEU A 331 -6.79 -17.24 -24.92
N GLU A 332 -6.41 -18.50 -24.71
CA GLU A 332 -7.22 -19.41 -23.89
C GLU A 332 -7.42 -18.84 -22.48
N GLY A 333 -8.69 -18.77 -22.05
CA GLY A 333 -9.07 -18.14 -20.77
C GLY A 333 -9.44 -16.67 -20.88
N ALA A 334 -9.38 -16.06 -22.07
CA ALA A 334 -9.88 -14.70 -22.28
C ALA A 334 -11.40 -14.61 -22.00
N PRO A 335 -11.89 -13.41 -21.60
CA PRO A 335 -13.33 -13.15 -21.50
C PRO A 335 -14.06 -13.46 -22.81
N GLN A 336 -15.25 -14.03 -22.69
CA GLN A 336 -16.07 -14.31 -23.87
C GLN A 336 -17.13 -13.22 -24.12
N GLU A 337 -17.42 -12.38 -23.14
CA GLU A 337 -18.32 -11.24 -23.23
C GLU A 337 -17.53 -9.96 -22.92
N ILE A 338 -17.39 -9.09 -23.94
CA ILE A 338 -16.64 -7.82 -23.84
C ILE A 338 -17.45 -6.71 -24.49
N GLY A 339 -17.79 -5.70 -23.70
CA GLY A 339 -18.54 -4.53 -24.20
C GLY A 339 -17.70 -3.50 -24.93
N GLY A 340 -16.41 -3.37 -24.57
CA GLY A 340 -15.48 -2.40 -25.10
C GLY A 340 -14.38 -2.99 -25.98
N ASP A 341 -13.17 -2.41 -25.88
CA ASP A 341 -11.99 -2.84 -26.63
C ASP A 341 -11.34 -4.08 -26.04
N PHE A 342 -10.73 -4.90 -26.91
CA PHE A 342 -9.85 -6.01 -26.53
C PHE A 342 -8.42 -5.73 -27.01
N SER A 343 -7.46 -5.63 -26.10
CA SER A 343 -6.07 -5.32 -26.43
C SER A 343 -5.12 -6.43 -25.98
N CYS A 344 -4.57 -7.18 -26.93
CA CYS A 344 -3.58 -8.25 -26.72
C CYS A 344 -2.28 -8.02 -27.50
N TYR A 345 -2.00 -6.79 -27.93
CA TYR A 345 -0.77 -6.46 -28.65
C TYR A 345 0.49 -6.63 -27.79
N LYS A 346 1.65 -6.72 -28.41
CA LYS A 346 2.94 -6.96 -27.70
C LYS A 346 2.90 -8.17 -26.80
N ASN A 347 2.60 -9.32 -27.39
CA ASN A 347 2.66 -10.64 -26.77
C ASN A 347 3.43 -11.61 -27.71
N GLN A 348 3.29 -12.90 -27.50
CA GLN A 348 3.95 -13.96 -28.27
C GLN A 348 2.92 -14.86 -28.98
N LEU A 349 1.77 -14.28 -29.37
CA LEU A 349 0.67 -15.01 -29.95
C LEU A 349 1.01 -15.51 -31.36
N THR A 350 0.78 -16.78 -31.64
CA THR A 350 0.90 -17.37 -32.97
C THR A 350 -0.45 -17.62 -33.64
N SER A 351 -1.54 -17.57 -32.88
CA SER A 351 -2.94 -17.62 -33.32
C SER A 351 -3.81 -16.79 -32.38
N LEU A 352 -5.06 -16.54 -32.80
CA LEU A 352 -6.05 -15.85 -31.97
C LEU A 352 -7.07 -16.82 -31.34
N GLU A 353 -6.76 -18.12 -31.32
CA GLU A 353 -7.62 -19.11 -30.68
C GLU A 353 -7.83 -18.80 -29.20
N GLY A 354 -9.08 -18.83 -28.76
CA GLY A 354 -9.49 -18.41 -27.42
C GLY A 354 -9.98 -16.96 -27.33
N ALA A 355 -9.85 -16.15 -28.39
CA ALA A 355 -10.44 -14.81 -28.41
C ALA A 355 -11.98 -14.89 -28.34
N PRO A 356 -12.65 -13.82 -27.82
CA PRO A 356 -14.11 -13.71 -27.86
C PRO A 356 -14.62 -13.71 -29.31
N GLN A 357 -15.84 -14.20 -29.52
CA GLN A 357 -16.44 -14.22 -30.85
C GLN A 357 -16.91 -12.84 -31.29
N GLU A 358 -17.26 -11.97 -30.36
CA GLU A 358 -17.74 -10.63 -30.60
C GLU A 358 -17.01 -9.65 -29.69
N VAL A 359 -16.60 -8.49 -30.24
CA VAL A 359 -15.96 -7.39 -29.52
C VAL A 359 -16.71 -6.11 -29.86
N GLY A 360 -17.34 -5.49 -28.86
CA GLY A 360 -18.14 -4.29 -29.05
C GLY A 360 -17.33 -3.06 -29.50
N GLY A 361 -16.08 -2.97 -29.05
CA GLY A 361 -15.10 -1.95 -29.42
C GLY A 361 -14.14 -2.39 -30.51
N SER A 362 -12.87 -2.03 -30.34
CA SER A 362 -11.76 -2.38 -31.22
C SER A 362 -11.02 -3.63 -30.75
N PHE A 363 -10.40 -4.34 -31.67
CA PHE A 363 -9.55 -5.50 -31.40
C PHE A 363 -8.11 -5.21 -31.85
N TYR A 364 -7.17 -5.15 -30.89
CA TYR A 364 -5.77 -4.83 -31.12
C TYR A 364 -4.89 -6.04 -30.84
N CYS A 365 -4.35 -6.67 -31.92
CA CYS A 365 -3.44 -7.82 -31.85
C CYS A 365 -2.11 -7.58 -32.56
N TYR A 366 -1.74 -6.34 -32.77
CA TYR A 366 -0.48 -5.96 -33.43
C TYR A 366 0.75 -6.33 -32.60
N GLU A 367 1.93 -6.36 -33.23
CA GLU A 367 3.20 -6.73 -32.57
C GLU A 367 3.11 -8.08 -31.82
N ASN A 368 2.70 -9.12 -32.58
CA ASN A 368 2.69 -10.52 -32.19
C ASN A 368 3.44 -11.37 -33.25
N GLN A 369 3.23 -12.69 -33.23
CA GLN A 369 3.86 -13.64 -34.14
C GLN A 369 2.81 -14.38 -34.99
N LEU A 370 1.70 -13.71 -35.31
CA LEU A 370 0.57 -14.31 -36.01
C LEU A 370 0.94 -14.64 -37.47
N THR A 371 0.73 -15.87 -37.90
CA THR A 371 0.89 -16.29 -39.30
C THR A 371 -0.45 -16.39 -40.02
N SER A 372 -1.55 -16.40 -39.30
CA SER A 372 -2.93 -16.34 -39.80
C SER A 372 -3.82 -15.68 -38.75
N LEU A 373 -5.06 -15.31 -39.14
CA LEU A 373 -6.04 -14.74 -38.22
C LEU A 373 -7.03 -15.80 -37.67
N ARG A 374 -6.62 -17.07 -37.67
CA ARG A 374 -7.43 -18.15 -37.15
C ARG A 374 -7.78 -17.89 -35.67
N GLY A 375 -9.06 -17.97 -35.32
CA GLY A 375 -9.59 -17.71 -34.00
C GLY A 375 -9.89 -16.23 -33.73
N ALA A 376 -9.72 -15.33 -34.72
CA ALA A 376 -10.17 -13.95 -34.55
C ALA A 376 -11.67 -13.85 -34.27
N PRO A 377 -12.14 -12.77 -33.61
CA PRO A 377 -13.56 -12.48 -33.46
C PRO A 377 -14.29 -12.50 -34.80
N GLN A 378 -15.53 -12.94 -34.82
CA GLN A 378 -16.37 -12.88 -36.02
C GLN A 378 -16.81 -11.45 -36.31
N THR A 379 -17.10 -10.65 -35.25
CA THR A 379 -17.51 -9.26 -35.38
C THR A 379 -16.69 -8.36 -34.48
N VAL A 380 -16.31 -7.21 -35.01
CA VAL A 380 -15.57 -6.15 -34.29
C VAL A 380 -16.25 -4.81 -34.57
N GLY A 381 -16.69 -4.14 -33.51
CA GLY A 381 -17.49 -2.92 -33.61
C GLY A 381 -16.77 -1.74 -34.25
N TYR A 382 -15.44 -1.62 -34.03
CA TYR A 382 -14.64 -0.51 -34.53
C TYR A 382 -13.42 -0.99 -35.30
N TRP A 383 -12.20 -0.88 -34.72
CA TRP A 383 -10.97 -1.21 -35.43
C TRP A 383 -10.54 -2.66 -35.21
N PHE A 384 -10.05 -3.27 -36.30
CA PHE A 384 -9.28 -4.51 -36.21
C PHE A 384 -7.84 -4.23 -36.63
N ASP A 385 -6.90 -4.25 -35.71
CA ASP A 385 -5.50 -3.95 -35.93
C ASP A 385 -4.62 -5.19 -35.74
N CYS A 386 -4.17 -5.77 -36.86
CA CYS A 386 -3.26 -6.91 -36.92
C CYS A 386 -1.91 -6.58 -37.54
N ARG A 387 -1.54 -5.30 -37.58
CA ARG A 387 -0.25 -4.85 -38.12
C ARG A 387 0.93 -5.45 -37.37
N SER A 388 2.12 -5.39 -37.95
CA SER A 388 3.37 -5.87 -37.34
C SER A 388 3.27 -7.30 -36.80
N ASN A 389 2.88 -8.20 -37.70
CA ASN A 389 2.83 -9.64 -37.49
C ASN A 389 3.57 -10.37 -38.62
N GLN A 390 3.36 -11.68 -38.75
CA GLN A 390 3.98 -12.55 -39.79
C GLN A 390 2.90 -13.19 -40.66
N LEU A 391 1.80 -12.45 -40.93
CA LEU A 391 0.67 -12.94 -41.71
C LEU A 391 1.08 -13.23 -43.16
N ILE A 392 0.71 -14.42 -43.64
CA ILE A 392 0.84 -14.80 -45.05
C ILE A 392 -0.50 -14.79 -45.79
N SER A 393 -1.61 -14.75 -45.03
CA SER A 393 -2.97 -14.63 -45.54
C SER A 393 -3.88 -14.04 -44.48
N LEU A 394 -5.04 -13.49 -44.90
CA LEU A 394 -6.08 -13.00 -44.01
C LEU A 394 -7.17 -14.06 -43.70
N LYS A 395 -6.85 -15.33 -44.00
CA LYS A 395 -7.79 -16.42 -43.71
C LYS A 395 -8.07 -16.48 -42.19
N GLY A 396 -9.36 -16.44 -41.82
CA GLY A 396 -9.83 -16.37 -40.46
C GLY A 396 -10.01 -14.94 -39.94
N ALA A 397 -9.87 -13.92 -40.80
CA ALA A 397 -10.25 -12.55 -40.45
C ALA A 397 -11.71 -12.45 -40.01
N PRO A 398 -12.08 -11.40 -39.26
CA PRO A 398 -13.47 -11.13 -38.89
C PRO A 398 -14.39 -11.09 -40.12
N ILE A 399 -15.62 -11.58 -39.94
CA ILE A 399 -16.67 -11.53 -40.95
C ILE A 399 -17.10 -10.06 -41.18
N GLU A 400 -17.15 -9.27 -40.09
CA GLU A 400 -17.53 -7.85 -40.11
C GLU A 400 -16.65 -7.03 -39.20
N VAL A 401 -16.18 -5.87 -39.69
CA VAL A 401 -15.47 -4.82 -38.93
C VAL A 401 -16.16 -3.49 -39.16
N GLY A 402 -16.72 -2.93 -38.11
CA GLY A 402 -17.50 -1.68 -38.16
C GLY A 402 -16.66 -0.42 -38.45
N GLY A 403 -15.35 -0.49 -38.28
CA GLY A 403 -14.39 0.58 -38.57
C GLY A 403 -13.28 0.13 -39.50
N ASN A 404 -12.03 0.53 -39.21
CA ASN A 404 -10.89 0.26 -40.07
C ASN A 404 -10.27 -1.11 -39.79
N PHE A 405 -9.63 -1.65 -40.85
CA PHE A 405 -8.85 -2.88 -40.79
C PHE A 405 -7.39 -2.55 -41.11
N ASP A 406 -6.47 -2.76 -40.18
CA ASP A 406 -5.03 -2.47 -40.38
C ASP A 406 -4.23 -3.76 -40.41
N CYS A 407 -3.68 -4.09 -41.58
CA CYS A 407 -2.79 -5.23 -41.80
C CYS A 407 -1.39 -4.83 -42.31
N ARG A 408 -0.98 -3.58 -42.10
CA ARG A 408 0.37 -3.09 -42.47
C ARG A 408 1.45 -3.87 -41.73
N TRP A 409 2.68 -3.80 -42.25
CA TRP A 409 3.87 -4.43 -41.66
C TRP A 409 3.72 -5.94 -41.40
N ASN A 410 3.10 -6.63 -42.37
CA ASN A 410 3.13 -8.08 -42.55
C ASN A 410 3.88 -8.38 -43.83
N PRO A 411 5.21 -8.67 -43.77
CA PRO A 411 6.07 -8.65 -44.96
C PRO A 411 5.70 -9.66 -46.02
N ASP A 412 5.11 -10.79 -45.63
CA ASP A 412 4.74 -11.88 -46.56
C ASP A 412 3.24 -11.87 -46.94
N LEU A 413 2.51 -10.79 -46.59
CA LEU A 413 1.11 -10.61 -46.94
C LEU A 413 0.99 -9.84 -48.26
N TYR A 414 0.49 -10.48 -49.31
CA TYR A 414 0.37 -9.89 -50.66
C TYR A 414 -1.06 -9.84 -51.17
N SER A 415 -2.04 -10.28 -50.41
CA SER A 415 -3.44 -10.39 -50.84
C SER A 415 -4.39 -10.08 -49.71
N LEU A 416 -5.56 -9.51 -50.04
CA LEU A 416 -6.69 -9.35 -49.12
C LEU A 416 -7.66 -10.56 -49.17
N GLU A 417 -7.25 -11.67 -49.78
CA GLU A 417 -8.10 -12.88 -49.78
C GLU A 417 -8.38 -13.36 -48.38
N GLY A 418 -9.65 -13.58 -48.07
CA GLY A 418 -10.11 -14.00 -46.75
C GLY A 418 -10.55 -12.87 -45.82
N ILE A 419 -10.45 -11.60 -46.27
CA ILE A 419 -11.00 -10.47 -45.51
C ILE A 419 -12.55 -10.48 -45.61
N GLY A 420 -13.21 -10.09 -44.48
CA GLY A 420 -14.65 -9.93 -44.41
C GLY A 420 -15.16 -8.56 -44.88
N GLU A 421 -16.33 -8.17 -44.43
CA GLU A 421 -16.93 -6.86 -44.67
C GLU A 421 -16.26 -5.80 -43.79
N ILE A 422 -15.65 -4.79 -44.38
CA ILE A 422 -14.98 -3.68 -43.70
C ILE A 422 -15.73 -2.37 -44.04
N ARG A 423 -16.32 -1.76 -43.00
CA ARG A 423 -17.07 -0.50 -43.19
C ARG A 423 -16.19 0.75 -43.30
N GLY A 424 -14.96 0.68 -42.79
CA GLY A 424 -14.00 1.76 -42.83
C GLY A 424 -12.91 1.54 -43.88
N TYR A 425 -11.68 1.98 -43.59
CA TYR A 425 -10.53 1.87 -44.48
C TYR A 425 -9.77 0.58 -44.23
N ILE A 426 -9.21 0.03 -45.33
CA ILE A 426 -8.23 -1.06 -45.24
C ILE A 426 -6.85 -0.44 -45.40
N LEU A 427 -6.04 -0.54 -44.32
CA LEU A 427 -4.67 -0.07 -44.27
C LEU A 427 -3.72 -1.23 -44.54
N LYS A 428 -2.92 -1.12 -45.64
CA LYS A 428 -2.03 -2.18 -46.11
C LYS A 428 -0.75 -1.58 -46.73
N ASN A 429 0.28 -2.39 -46.94
CA ASN A 429 1.57 -1.97 -47.52
C ASN A 429 1.86 -2.54 -48.93
N PHE A 430 0.93 -3.25 -49.52
CA PHE A 430 1.08 -3.92 -50.84
C PHE A 430 0.01 -3.45 -51.82
#